data_eab8afd0f25e0ecb86c8c0c182b20c9f
#
_entry.id   eab8afd0f25e0ecb86c8c0c182b20c9f
#
_cell.length_a   1.000
_cell.length_b   1.000
_cell.length_c   1.000
_cell.angle_alpha   90.00
_cell.angle_beta   90.00
_cell.angle_gamma   90.00
#
_symmetry.space_group_name_H-M   'P 1'
#
loop_
_entity.id
_entity.type
_entity.pdbx_description
1 polymer ?
#
loop_
_entity_poly.entity_id
_entity_poly.type
_entity_poly.pdbx_seq_one_letter_code
_entity_poly.pdbx_strand_id
1 'polypeptide(L)'
;VADALPDFARLARRNRRLHALERVMQHANDYDEWREAAIAYDQEAGLEEWKISDASPYYDHKLIRRRLAQIVGVREGGDLHRVMFALEQGLHGNLGHISNPALYRFTRFGTKRLIEHYLAEVCATLDWVCDEESGDVSLAEKIEFFEQTCQTFGQTALMLSGGAALGIYHMGVVKSLWEHGLLPHVISGSSAGSVVAAVLGTHTDEELREIMAHRRPLVGLIRRNTARNRACLLDVEHFDRVLCERIGAMSFLEAFRHSGRAINITVHPCDP
;
A
#
# COMPACT_ATOMS: atom_id res chain seq x y z
N VAL A 1 -32.84 -28.55 -30.73
CA VAL A 1 -33.44 -27.66 -29.69
C VAL A 1 -33.43 -28.33 -28.32
N ALA A 2 -33.29 -29.66 -28.22
CA ALA A 2 -33.31 -30.40 -26.93
C ALA A 2 -31.95 -30.39 -26.19
N ASP A 3 -30.83 -30.15 -26.89
CA ASP A 3 -29.46 -30.14 -26.29
C ASP A 3 -29.09 -28.82 -25.61
N ALA A 4 -29.83 -27.74 -25.81
CA ALA A 4 -29.52 -26.42 -25.23
C ALA A 4 -30.06 -26.25 -23.78
N LEU A 5 -30.97 -27.07 -23.31
CA LEU A 5 -31.59 -26.99 -21.98
C LEU A 5 -30.65 -27.34 -20.80
N PRO A 6 -29.74 -28.36 -20.93
CA PRO A 6 -28.78 -28.65 -19.86
C PRO A 6 -27.79 -27.53 -19.61
N ASP A 7 -27.35 -26.83 -20.66
CA ASP A 7 -26.41 -25.70 -20.56
C ASP A 7 -27.01 -24.48 -19.88
N PHE A 8 -28.29 -24.18 -20.14
CA PHE A 8 -28.98 -23.05 -19.54
C PHE A 8 -29.20 -23.25 -18.02
N ALA A 9 -29.57 -24.46 -17.61
CA ALA A 9 -29.74 -24.80 -16.20
C ALA A 9 -28.41 -24.74 -15.44
N ARG A 10 -27.30 -25.15 -16.06
CA ARG A 10 -25.96 -25.10 -15.53
C ARG A 10 -25.49 -23.63 -15.37
N LEU A 11 -25.70 -22.80 -16.38
CA LEU A 11 -25.41 -21.38 -16.36
C LEU A 11 -26.21 -20.64 -15.27
N ALA A 12 -27.51 -20.94 -15.14
CA ALA A 12 -28.36 -20.35 -14.13
C ALA A 12 -27.95 -20.76 -12.69
N ARG A 13 -27.47 -22.00 -12.49
CA ARG A 13 -26.91 -22.44 -11.20
C ARG A 13 -25.61 -21.71 -10.87
N ARG A 14 -24.70 -21.59 -11.85
CA ARG A 14 -23.45 -20.86 -11.71
C ARG A 14 -23.69 -19.40 -11.32
N ASN A 15 -24.58 -18.71 -12.02
CA ASN A 15 -24.92 -17.32 -11.70
C ASN A 15 -25.48 -17.16 -10.28
N ARG A 16 -26.36 -18.08 -9.84
CA ARG A 16 -26.86 -18.05 -8.47
C ARG A 16 -25.77 -18.23 -7.42
N ARG A 17 -24.78 -19.11 -7.67
CA ARG A 17 -23.62 -19.28 -6.78
C ARG A 17 -22.75 -18.04 -6.74
N LEU A 18 -22.43 -17.44 -7.90
CA LEU A 18 -21.66 -16.19 -7.96
C LEU A 18 -22.34 -15.07 -7.17
N HIS A 19 -23.65 -14.87 -7.34
CA HIS A 19 -24.39 -13.88 -6.55
C HIS A 19 -24.45 -14.20 -5.04
N ALA A 20 -24.47 -15.48 -4.67
CA ALA A 20 -24.39 -15.86 -3.27
C ALA A 20 -23.02 -15.49 -2.67
N LEU A 21 -21.93 -15.77 -3.37
CA LEU A 21 -20.58 -15.44 -2.96
C LEU A 21 -20.34 -13.91 -2.90
N GLU A 22 -20.90 -13.15 -3.86
CA GLU A 22 -20.87 -11.68 -3.80
C GLU A 22 -21.56 -11.14 -2.55
N ARG A 23 -22.69 -11.73 -2.15
CA ARG A 23 -23.35 -11.34 -0.89
C ARG A 23 -22.51 -11.65 0.34
N VAL A 24 -21.85 -12.82 0.37
CA VAL A 24 -20.94 -13.16 1.46
C VAL A 24 -19.80 -12.13 1.55
N MET A 25 -19.15 -11.80 0.42
CA MET A 25 -18.09 -10.77 0.39
C MET A 25 -18.59 -9.39 0.86
N GLN A 26 -19.84 -9.00 0.52
CA GLN A 26 -20.43 -7.72 0.93
C GLN A 26 -20.73 -7.64 2.43
N HIS A 27 -20.99 -8.77 3.08
CA HIS A 27 -21.42 -8.85 4.48
C HIS A 27 -20.38 -9.56 5.36
N ALA A 28 -19.21 -9.85 4.83
CA ALA A 28 -18.13 -10.48 5.57
C ALA A 28 -17.76 -9.67 6.81
N ASN A 29 -17.62 -10.34 7.95
CA ASN A 29 -17.32 -9.72 9.23
C ASN A 29 -15.82 -9.44 9.38
N ASP A 30 -14.99 -10.22 8.70
CA ASP A 30 -13.54 -10.12 8.70
C ASP A 30 -12.92 -10.41 7.33
N TYR A 31 -11.62 -10.24 7.24
CA TYR A 31 -10.87 -10.45 6.01
C TYR A 31 -10.83 -11.92 5.57
N ASP A 32 -10.76 -12.85 6.49
CA ASP A 32 -10.65 -14.27 6.17
C ASP A 32 -11.95 -14.79 5.55
N GLU A 33 -13.11 -14.43 6.09
CA GLU A 33 -14.42 -14.73 5.51
C GLU A 33 -14.55 -14.13 4.09
N TRP A 34 -14.14 -12.86 3.93
CA TRP A 34 -14.12 -12.20 2.63
C TRP A 34 -13.21 -12.92 1.64
N ARG A 35 -12.00 -13.27 2.06
CA ARG A 35 -10.98 -13.93 1.24
C ARG A 35 -11.43 -15.29 0.75
N GLU A 36 -12.00 -16.11 1.62
CA GLU A 36 -12.53 -17.42 1.25
C GLU A 36 -13.64 -17.31 0.20
N ALA A 37 -14.58 -16.38 0.38
CA ALA A 37 -15.62 -16.12 -0.58
C ALA A 37 -15.08 -15.60 -1.92
N ALA A 38 -14.05 -14.73 -1.90
CA ALA A 38 -13.41 -14.21 -3.10
C ALA A 38 -12.69 -15.29 -3.90
N ILE A 39 -11.96 -16.18 -3.23
CA ILE A 39 -11.30 -17.34 -3.85
C ILE A 39 -12.35 -18.28 -4.48
N ALA A 40 -13.40 -18.61 -3.74
CA ALA A 40 -14.49 -19.45 -4.24
C ALA A 40 -15.21 -18.82 -5.43
N TYR A 41 -15.37 -17.48 -5.42
CA TYR A 41 -15.92 -16.74 -6.56
C TYR A 41 -15.05 -16.89 -7.81
N ASP A 42 -13.74 -16.68 -7.68
CA ASP A 42 -12.80 -16.77 -8.81
C ASP A 42 -12.79 -18.19 -9.41
N GLN A 43 -12.87 -19.22 -8.57
CA GLN A 43 -12.97 -20.62 -9.02
C GLN A 43 -14.27 -20.88 -9.78
N GLU A 44 -15.43 -20.50 -9.21
CA GLU A 44 -16.74 -20.68 -9.86
C GLU A 44 -16.85 -19.84 -11.14
N ALA A 45 -16.22 -18.66 -11.18
CA ALA A 45 -16.17 -17.80 -12.34
C ALA A 45 -15.17 -18.29 -13.42
N GLY A 46 -14.36 -19.32 -13.15
CA GLY A 46 -13.37 -19.85 -14.08
C GLY A 46 -12.17 -18.93 -14.29
N LEU A 47 -11.89 -18.02 -13.33
CA LEU A 47 -10.80 -17.06 -13.43
C LEU A 47 -9.43 -17.66 -13.09
N GLU A 48 -9.39 -18.89 -12.57
CA GLU A 48 -8.13 -19.61 -12.30
C GLU A 48 -7.32 -19.87 -13.58
N GLU A 49 -7.97 -20.15 -14.71
CA GLU A 49 -7.28 -20.29 -16.01
C GLU A 49 -6.53 -19.02 -16.39
N TRP A 50 -7.16 -17.86 -16.14
CA TRP A 50 -6.49 -16.57 -16.38
C TRP A 50 -5.28 -16.38 -15.45
N LYS A 51 -5.37 -16.78 -14.18
CA LYS A 51 -4.24 -16.68 -13.23
C LYS A 51 -3.06 -17.58 -13.65
N ILE A 52 -3.35 -18.79 -14.12
CA ILE A 52 -2.33 -19.79 -14.55
C ILE A 52 -1.66 -19.37 -15.86
N SER A 53 -2.41 -18.79 -16.79
CA SER A 53 -1.84 -18.31 -18.05
C SER A 53 -0.92 -17.10 -17.80
N ASP A 54 0.37 -17.22 -18.11
CA ASP A 54 1.33 -16.11 -17.92
C ASP A 54 1.08 -14.96 -18.88
N ALA A 55 0.62 -15.23 -20.09
CA ALA A 55 0.47 -14.22 -21.13
C ALA A 55 -0.59 -13.15 -20.74
N SER A 56 -0.21 -11.89 -20.87
CA SER A 56 -1.10 -10.74 -20.66
C SER A 56 -0.50 -9.50 -21.34
N PRO A 57 -1.31 -8.59 -21.88
CA PRO A 57 -0.83 -7.33 -22.43
C PRO A 57 -0.43 -6.32 -21.34
N TYR A 58 -0.69 -6.60 -20.07
CA TYR A 58 -0.53 -5.66 -18.97
C TYR A 58 0.82 -5.75 -18.27
N TYR A 59 1.65 -6.77 -18.56
CA TYR A 59 3.00 -6.93 -18.01
C TYR A 59 3.90 -7.77 -18.91
N ASP A 60 5.22 -7.65 -18.74
CA ASP A 60 6.21 -8.46 -19.46
C ASP A 60 6.45 -9.80 -18.75
N HIS A 61 5.60 -10.79 -19.01
CA HIS A 61 5.73 -12.13 -18.44
C HIS A 61 7.04 -12.83 -18.80
N LYS A 62 7.65 -12.50 -19.96
CA LYS A 62 8.91 -13.11 -20.36
C LYS A 62 10.07 -12.59 -19.52
N LEU A 63 10.05 -11.30 -19.20
CA LEU A 63 11.03 -10.70 -18.30
C LEU A 63 10.89 -11.29 -16.89
N ILE A 64 9.67 -11.36 -16.34
CA ILE A 64 9.44 -11.90 -15.00
C ILE A 64 9.88 -13.37 -14.90
N ARG A 65 9.54 -14.20 -15.90
CA ARG A 65 9.96 -15.61 -15.92
C ARG A 65 11.49 -15.75 -15.95
N ARG A 66 12.19 -14.95 -16.76
CA ARG A 66 13.67 -14.94 -16.79
C ARG A 66 14.27 -14.55 -15.45
N ARG A 67 13.71 -13.51 -14.81
CA ARG A 67 14.19 -13.05 -13.52
C ARG A 67 13.93 -14.09 -12.42
N LEU A 68 12.76 -14.69 -12.39
CA LEU A 68 12.46 -15.79 -11.47
C LEU A 68 13.47 -16.94 -11.64
N ALA A 69 13.69 -17.41 -12.86
CA ALA A 69 14.65 -18.48 -13.13
C ALA A 69 16.09 -18.10 -12.73
N GLN A 70 16.49 -16.85 -12.94
CA GLN A 70 17.80 -16.34 -12.53
C GLN A 70 17.96 -16.36 -11.02
N ILE A 71 16.98 -15.84 -10.27
CA ILE A 71 17.03 -15.78 -8.79
C ILE A 71 17.10 -17.20 -8.21
N VAL A 72 16.23 -18.09 -8.66
CA VAL A 72 16.24 -19.50 -8.23
C VAL A 72 17.58 -20.15 -8.51
N GLY A 73 18.10 -20.01 -9.74
CA GLY A 73 19.36 -20.65 -10.14
C GLY A 73 20.58 -20.15 -9.36
N VAL A 74 20.67 -18.84 -9.06
CA VAL A 74 21.80 -18.32 -8.26
C VAL A 74 21.68 -18.72 -6.78
N ARG A 75 20.46 -18.78 -6.23
CA ARG A 75 20.22 -19.24 -4.86
C ARG A 75 20.55 -20.73 -4.68
N GLU A 76 20.15 -21.58 -5.62
CA GLU A 76 20.50 -23.00 -5.63
C GLU A 76 22.01 -23.21 -5.69
N GLY A 77 22.75 -22.31 -6.30
CA GLY A 77 24.21 -22.30 -6.37
C GLY A 77 24.89 -21.97 -5.03
N GLY A 78 24.18 -21.40 -4.05
CA GLY A 78 24.66 -21.12 -2.70
C GLY A 78 25.71 -20.01 -2.57
N ASP A 79 25.99 -19.27 -3.65
CA ASP A 79 26.98 -18.17 -3.65
C ASP A 79 26.28 -16.85 -3.27
N LEU A 80 26.52 -16.40 -2.04
CA LEU A 80 25.86 -15.24 -1.45
C LEU A 80 26.15 -13.94 -2.24
N HIS A 81 27.36 -13.72 -2.71
CA HIS A 81 27.73 -12.55 -3.53
C HIS A 81 26.94 -12.53 -4.85
N ARG A 82 26.82 -13.67 -5.53
CA ARG A 82 26.05 -13.78 -6.77
C ARG A 82 24.57 -13.55 -6.57
N VAL A 83 24.02 -14.02 -5.45
CA VAL A 83 22.61 -13.80 -5.10
C VAL A 83 22.35 -12.32 -4.84
N MET A 84 23.16 -11.66 -4.01
CA MET A 84 23.07 -10.22 -3.74
C MET A 84 23.16 -9.41 -5.05
N PHE A 85 24.14 -9.70 -5.89
CA PHE A 85 24.28 -9.03 -7.20
C PHE A 85 23.08 -9.25 -8.13
N ALA A 86 22.53 -10.46 -8.18
CA ALA A 86 21.34 -10.73 -8.99
C ALA A 86 20.10 -9.98 -8.50
N LEU A 87 19.95 -9.84 -7.17
CA LEU A 87 18.88 -9.06 -6.56
C LEU A 87 19.04 -7.57 -6.85
N GLU A 88 20.23 -6.98 -6.66
CA GLU A 88 20.51 -5.56 -6.97
C GLU A 88 20.14 -5.17 -8.39
N GLN A 89 20.47 -6.03 -9.36
CA GLN A 89 20.16 -5.77 -10.77
C GLN A 89 18.66 -5.90 -11.11
N GLY A 90 17.87 -6.52 -10.28
CA GLY A 90 16.50 -6.94 -10.61
C GLY A 90 15.39 -6.40 -9.74
N LEU A 91 15.70 -5.84 -8.57
CA LEU A 91 14.67 -5.34 -7.66
C LEU A 91 14.24 -3.92 -8.02
N HIS A 92 13.15 -3.85 -8.76
CA HIS A 92 12.45 -2.59 -9.06
C HIS A 92 10.99 -2.74 -8.70
N GLY A 93 10.39 -1.73 -8.05
CA GLY A 93 9.01 -1.77 -7.54
C GLY A 93 7.93 -2.03 -8.60
N ASN A 94 8.25 -1.85 -9.88
CA ASN A 94 7.34 -2.13 -11.00
C ASN A 94 8.05 -2.84 -12.16
N LEU A 95 8.88 -3.82 -11.85
CA LEU A 95 9.59 -4.61 -12.85
C LEU A 95 8.61 -5.23 -13.85
N GLY A 96 8.83 -5.01 -15.14
CA GLY A 96 7.97 -5.56 -16.20
C GLY A 96 6.50 -5.17 -16.07
N HIS A 97 6.18 -4.07 -15.38
CA HIS A 97 4.81 -3.59 -15.14
C HIS A 97 3.95 -4.50 -14.26
N ILE A 98 4.54 -5.29 -13.36
CA ILE A 98 3.79 -6.16 -12.43
C ILE A 98 2.83 -5.43 -11.50
N SER A 99 3.05 -4.12 -11.26
CA SER A 99 2.16 -3.26 -10.45
C SER A 99 1.00 -2.67 -11.25
N ASN A 100 0.80 -3.05 -12.52
CA ASN A 100 -0.29 -2.52 -13.34
C ASN A 100 -1.65 -2.83 -12.70
N PRO A 101 -2.48 -1.81 -12.37
CA PRO A 101 -3.77 -2.02 -11.69
C PRO A 101 -4.73 -2.95 -12.43
N ALA A 102 -4.61 -3.07 -13.76
CA ALA A 102 -5.45 -3.97 -14.55
C ALA A 102 -5.25 -5.44 -14.17
N LEU A 103 -4.04 -5.84 -13.72
CA LEU A 103 -3.73 -7.19 -13.27
C LEU A 103 -4.45 -7.57 -11.96
N TYR A 104 -4.79 -6.58 -11.13
CA TYR A 104 -5.41 -6.76 -9.81
C TYR A 104 -6.92 -6.51 -9.80
N ARG A 105 -7.50 -6.11 -10.94
CA ARG A 105 -8.94 -5.90 -11.11
C ARG A 105 -9.65 -7.06 -11.79
N PHE A 106 -8.89 -7.98 -12.37
CA PHE A 106 -9.45 -9.07 -13.18
C PHE A 106 -10.06 -10.18 -12.32
N THR A 107 -9.46 -10.40 -11.16
CA THR A 107 -9.88 -11.40 -10.16
C THR A 107 -10.32 -10.71 -8.88
N ARG A 108 -11.07 -11.41 -8.04
CA ARG A 108 -11.45 -10.93 -6.71
C ARG A 108 -10.29 -11.08 -5.72
N PHE A 109 -9.47 -12.12 -5.90
CA PHE A 109 -8.33 -12.39 -5.03
C PHE A 109 -7.10 -12.79 -5.85
N GLY A 110 -5.94 -12.17 -5.52
CA GLY A 110 -4.69 -12.45 -6.20
C GLY A 110 -4.59 -11.93 -7.62
N THR A 111 -3.59 -12.40 -8.34
CA THR A 111 -3.30 -12.02 -9.73
C THR A 111 -2.70 -13.20 -10.51
N LYS A 112 -1.83 -12.94 -11.46
CA LYS A 112 -1.10 -13.96 -12.23
C LYS A 112 -0.20 -14.80 -11.32
N ARG A 113 -0.29 -16.13 -11.40
CA ARG A 113 0.54 -17.04 -10.60
C ARG A 113 2.04 -16.79 -10.76
N LEU A 114 2.47 -16.42 -11.97
CA LEU A 114 3.87 -16.07 -12.22
C LEU A 114 4.33 -14.85 -11.40
N ILE A 115 3.47 -13.83 -11.25
CA ILE A 115 3.78 -12.66 -10.42
C ILE A 115 3.84 -13.04 -8.94
N GLU A 116 2.86 -13.80 -8.47
CA GLU A 116 2.81 -14.26 -7.08
C GLU A 116 4.05 -15.10 -6.74
N HIS A 117 4.42 -16.04 -7.62
CA HIS A 117 5.61 -16.87 -7.46
C HIS A 117 6.89 -16.05 -7.48
N TYR A 118 7.02 -15.09 -8.42
CA TYR A 118 8.18 -14.21 -8.48
C TYR A 118 8.36 -13.40 -7.19
N LEU A 119 7.28 -12.80 -6.68
CA LEU A 119 7.35 -12.02 -5.43
C LEU A 119 7.67 -12.89 -4.22
N ALA A 120 7.05 -14.07 -4.11
CA ALA A 120 7.36 -15.03 -3.03
C ALA A 120 8.82 -15.48 -3.06
N GLU A 121 9.37 -15.74 -4.25
CA GLU A 121 10.76 -16.15 -4.42
C GLU A 121 11.74 -15.02 -4.11
N VAL A 122 11.43 -13.79 -4.48
CA VAL A 122 12.22 -12.60 -4.11
C VAL A 122 12.25 -12.45 -2.60
N CYS A 123 11.10 -12.51 -1.92
CA CYS A 123 11.05 -12.43 -0.45
C CYS A 123 11.86 -13.55 0.21
N ALA A 124 11.63 -14.80 -0.20
CA ALA A 124 12.37 -15.95 0.34
C ALA A 124 13.89 -15.84 0.11
N THR A 125 14.30 -15.23 -1.01
CA THR A 125 15.72 -15.04 -1.31
C THR A 125 16.32 -13.90 -0.48
N LEU A 126 15.58 -12.82 -0.22
CA LEU A 126 16.01 -11.76 0.68
C LEU A 126 16.14 -12.26 2.13
N ASP A 127 15.18 -13.07 2.62
CA ASP A 127 15.25 -13.71 3.92
C ASP A 127 16.49 -14.64 4.01
N TRP A 128 16.72 -15.43 2.96
CA TRP A 128 17.92 -16.27 2.89
C TRP A 128 19.22 -15.46 2.94
N VAL A 129 19.32 -14.33 2.21
CA VAL A 129 20.51 -13.43 2.29
C VAL A 129 20.68 -12.87 3.70
N CYS A 130 19.59 -12.58 4.40
CA CYS A 130 19.65 -12.11 5.79
C CYS A 130 20.23 -13.18 6.73
N ASP A 131 19.73 -14.41 6.61
CA ASP A 131 20.00 -15.49 7.56
C ASP A 131 21.29 -16.27 7.25
N GLU A 132 21.74 -16.30 5.98
CA GLU A 132 22.90 -17.08 5.54
C GLU A 132 24.19 -16.53 6.17
N GLU A 133 24.88 -17.37 6.94
CA GLU A 133 26.19 -17.06 7.51
C GLU A 133 27.31 -17.52 6.55
N SER A 134 27.85 -16.59 5.79
CA SER A 134 29.00 -16.82 4.91
C SER A 134 30.25 -16.14 5.47
N GLY A 135 31.36 -16.83 5.52
CA GLY A 135 32.65 -16.25 5.91
C GLY A 135 33.17 -15.18 4.92
N ASP A 136 32.61 -15.15 3.71
CA ASP A 136 33.05 -14.31 2.61
C ASP A 136 32.29 -12.98 2.53
N VAL A 137 31.15 -12.84 3.21
CA VAL A 137 30.32 -11.62 3.24
C VAL A 137 30.16 -11.14 4.68
N SER A 138 30.63 -9.94 4.95
CA SER A 138 30.52 -9.32 6.27
C SER A 138 29.10 -8.79 6.54
N LEU A 139 28.76 -8.62 7.82
CA LEU A 139 27.49 -7.98 8.22
C LEU A 139 27.36 -6.55 7.65
N ALA A 140 28.48 -5.82 7.54
CA ALA A 140 28.48 -4.46 6.97
C ALA A 140 28.08 -4.48 5.48
N GLU A 141 28.58 -5.42 4.69
CA GLU A 141 28.20 -5.60 3.28
C GLU A 141 26.73 -5.98 3.12
N LYS A 142 26.19 -6.82 4.00
CA LYS A 142 24.74 -7.13 3.99
C LYS A 142 23.91 -5.90 4.30
N ILE A 143 24.28 -5.11 5.30
CA ILE A 143 23.56 -3.87 5.65
C ILE A 143 23.58 -2.91 4.45
N GLU A 144 24.73 -2.68 3.84
CA GLU A 144 24.88 -1.84 2.66
C GLU A 144 23.99 -2.34 1.49
N PHE A 145 24.00 -3.64 1.23
CA PHE A 145 23.14 -4.26 0.23
C PHE A 145 21.65 -3.97 0.49
N PHE A 146 21.17 -4.17 1.73
CA PHE A 146 19.77 -3.91 2.06
C PHE A 146 19.41 -2.42 1.96
N GLU A 147 20.28 -1.52 2.37
CA GLU A 147 20.09 -0.07 2.24
C GLU A 147 19.98 0.36 0.76
N GLN A 148 20.89 -0.12 -0.09
CA GLN A 148 20.87 0.15 -1.54
C GLN A 148 19.65 -0.46 -2.21
N THR A 149 19.28 -1.68 -1.83
CA THR A 149 18.09 -2.38 -2.34
C THR A 149 16.81 -1.62 -1.98
N CYS A 150 16.67 -1.16 -0.75
CA CYS A 150 15.54 -0.32 -0.33
C CYS A 150 15.45 0.99 -1.13
N GLN A 151 16.58 1.64 -1.40
CA GLN A 151 16.60 2.86 -2.21
C GLN A 151 16.21 2.59 -3.67
N THR A 152 16.71 1.51 -4.26
CA THR A 152 16.46 1.14 -5.67
C THR A 152 15.01 0.67 -5.87
N PHE A 153 14.47 -0.12 -4.96
CA PHE A 153 13.08 -0.58 -4.98
C PHE A 153 12.11 0.59 -4.85
N GLY A 154 12.49 1.60 -4.06
CA GLY A 154 11.69 2.76 -3.72
C GLY A 154 10.77 2.49 -2.52
N GLN A 155 10.18 3.56 -2.03
CA GLN A 155 9.28 3.52 -0.87
C GLN A 155 7.86 3.86 -1.28
N THR A 156 6.90 3.18 -0.64
CA THR A 156 5.49 3.54 -0.78
C THR A 156 5.26 4.90 -0.14
N ALA A 157 4.59 5.80 -0.85
CA ALA A 157 4.18 7.10 -0.34
C ALA A 157 2.66 7.18 -0.20
N LEU A 158 2.19 7.72 0.93
CA LEU A 158 0.78 8.06 1.13
C LEU A 158 0.54 9.50 0.68
N MET A 159 -0.32 9.68 -0.32
CA MET A 159 -0.68 10.99 -0.85
C MET A 159 -2.08 11.40 -0.36
N LEU A 160 -2.15 12.41 0.51
CA LEU A 160 -3.36 12.92 1.11
C LEU A 160 -3.81 14.19 0.36
N SER A 161 -4.92 14.10 -0.34
CA SER A 161 -5.46 15.19 -1.15
C SER A 161 -6.10 16.28 -0.30
N GLY A 162 -6.38 17.42 -0.93
CA GLY A 162 -7.29 18.44 -0.39
C GLY A 162 -8.73 17.91 -0.31
N GLY A 163 -9.56 18.58 0.47
CA GLY A 163 -10.97 18.20 0.60
C GLY A 163 -11.73 18.99 1.66
N ALA A 164 -11.15 20.06 2.17
CA ALA A 164 -11.77 20.89 3.22
C ALA A 164 -12.32 20.02 4.38
N ALA A 165 -13.62 20.09 4.67
CA ALA A 165 -14.25 19.30 5.74
C ALA A 165 -14.20 17.79 5.52
N LEU A 166 -14.03 17.32 4.28
CA LEU A 166 -13.86 15.90 3.95
C LEU A 166 -12.49 15.35 4.35
N GLY A 167 -11.53 16.21 4.69
CA GLY A 167 -10.22 15.81 5.20
C GLY A 167 -10.28 14.91 6.45
N ILE A 168 -11.40 14.90 7.17
CA ILE A 168 -11.60 13.99 8.31
C ILE A 168 -11.55 12.51 7.90
N TYR A 169 -11.90 12.17 6.64
CA TYR A 169 -11.83 10.81 6.13
C TYR A 169 -10.38 10.33 6.02
N HIS A 170 -9.41 11.22 5.81
CA HIS A 170 -8.00 10.85 5.82
C HIS A 170 -7.58 10.23 7.15
N MET A 171 -8.13 10.71 8.28
CA MET A 171 -7.84 10.14 9.60
C MET A 171 -8.31 8.70 9.73
N GLY A 172 -9.46 8.36 9.13
CA GLY A 172 -9.95 6.98 9.11
C GLY A 172 -9.04 6.06 8.30
N VAL A 173 -8.59 6.51 7.12
CA VAL A 173 -7.64 5.77 6.28
C VAL A 173 -6.30 5.61 6.99
N VAL A 174 -5.75 6.70 7.54
CA VAL A 174 -4.49 6.69 8.30
C VAL A 174 -4.56 5.76 9.49
N LYS A 175 -5.64 5.85 10.28
CA LYS A 175 -5.86 4.97 11.44
C LYS A 175 -5.86 3.50 11.01
N SER A 176 -6.59 3.15 9.97
CA SER A 176 -6.64 1.79 9.46
C SER A 176 -5.27 1.30 9.00
N LEU A 177 -4.54 2.09 8.21
CA LEU A 177 -3.18 1.74 7.78
C LEU A 177 -2.22 1.57 8.96
N TRP A 178 -2.29 2.48 9.94
CA TRP A 178 -1.43 2.44 11.13
C TRP A 178 -1.72 1.22 12.02
N GLU A 179 -3.01 0.91 12.27
CA GLU A 179 -3.43 -0.26 13.06
C GLU A 179 -2.97 -1.59 12.44
N HIS A 180 -2.78 -1.63 11.12
CA HIS A 180 -2.30 -2.82 10.40
C HIS A 180 -0.79 -2.80 10.12
N GLY A 181 -0.04 -1.82 10.64
CA GLY A 181 1.40 -1.69 10.38
C GLY A 181 1.74 -1.34 8.93
N LEU A 182 0.81 -0.76 8.19
CA LEU A 182 0.92 -0.45 6.77
C LEU A 182 1.07 1.06 6.48
N LEU A 183 1.18 1.91 7.52
CA LEU A 183 1.33 3.34 7.32
C LEU A 183 2.71 3.65 6.72
N PRO A 184 2.77 4.23 5.49
CA PRO A 184 4.04 4.55 4.87
C PRO A 184 4.85 5.58 5.64
N HIS A 185 6.18 5.48 5.55
CA HIS A 185 7.11 6.47 6.12
C HIS A 185 7.20 7.75 5.29
N VAL A 186 6.79 7.72 4.01
CA VAL A 186 6.75 8.90 3.15
C VAL A 186 5.30 9.35 2.99
N ILE A 187 5.01 10.57 3.41
CA ILE A 187 3.64 11.11 3.40
C ILE A 187 3.65 12.47 2.69
N SER A 188 2.76 12.64 1.72
CA SER A 188 2.55 13.91 1.04
C SER A 188 1.14 14.42 1.32
N GLY A 189 1.01 15.70 1.59
CA GLY A 189 -0.28 16.34 1.88
C GLY A 189 -0.51 17.63 1.12
N SER A 190 -1.77 17.86 0.72
CA SER A 190 -2.25 19.11 0.12
C SER A 190 -3.49 19.59 0.85
N SER A 191 -3.58 20.88 1.20
CA SER A 191 -4.72 21.47 1.90
C SER A 191 -5.08 20.69 3.18
N ALA A 192 -6.29 20.14 3.30
CA ALA A 192 -6.69 19.31 4.44
C ALA A 192 -5.74 18.10 4.67
N GLY A 193 -5.21 17.52 3.59
CA GLY A 193 -4.20 16.46 3.68
C GLY A 193 -2.88 16.92 4.28
N SER A 194 -2.50 18.21 4.11
CA SER A 194 -1.29 18.79 4.73
C SER A 194 -1.39 18.79 6.25
N VAL A 195 -2.55 19.08 6.79
CA VAL A 195 -2.80 19.07 8.25
C VAL A 195 -2.60 17.66 8.81
N VAL A 196 -3.16 16.66 8.14
CA VAL A 196 -3.00 15.26 8.54
C VAL A 196 -1.55 14.82 8.42
N ALA A 197 -0.88 15.15 7.30
CA ALA A 197 0.54 14.85 7.10
C ALA A 197 1.42 15.50 8.17
N ALA A 198 1.14 16.75 8.55
CA ALA A 198 1.87 17.45 9.61
C ALA A 198 1.71 16.76 10.97
N VAL A 199 0.49 16.37 11.33
CA VAL A 199 0.25 15.61 12.58
C VAL A 199 1.01 14.29 12.56
N LEU A 200 0.99 13.55 11.45
CA LEU A 200 1.71 12.29 11.34
C LEU A 200 3.23 12.45 11.39
N GLY A 201 3.73 13.52 10.80
CA GLY A 201 5.17 13.79 10.75
C GLY A 201 5.76 14.34 12.04
N THR A 202 4.95 14.85 12.94
CA THR A 202 5.38 15.45 14.22
C THR A 202 5.13 14.57 15.44
N HIS A 203 4.64 13.33 15.24
CA HIS A 203 4.35 12.41 16.36
C HIS A 203 4.95 11.02 16.09
N THR A 204 5.48 10.40 17.14
CA THR A 204 5.90 8.99 17.13
C THR A 204 4.69 8.05 17.08
N ASP A 205 4.92 6.74 16.90
CA ASP A 205 3.85 5.75 16.91
C ASP A 205 3.15 5.65 18.28
N GLU A 206 3.89 5.87 19.38
CA GLU A 206 3.35 5.90 20.74
C GLU A 206 2.41 7.09 20.93
N GLU A 207 2.84 8.29 20.52
CA GLU A 207 2.05 9.51 20.58
C GLU A 207 0.81 9.43 19.68
N LEU A 208 0.97 8.84 18.47
CA LEU A 208 -0.17 8.58 17.57
C LEU A 208 -1.19 7.63 18.20
N ARG A 209 -0.76 6.65 18.98
CA ARG A 209 -1.67 5.73 19.68
C ARG A 209 -2.61 6.51 20.61
N GLU A 210 -2.11 7.49 21.34
CA GLU A 210 -2.93 8.34 22.20
C GLU A 210 -3.90 9.20 21.38
N ILE A 211 -3.41 9.82 20.31
CA ILE A 211 -4.24 10.64 19.41
C ILE A 211 -5.36 9.82 18.77
N MET A 212 -5.05 8.60 18.29
CA MET A 212 -6.00 7.72 17.61
C MET A 212 -6.99 7.05 18.56
N ALA A 213 -6.65 6.93 19.87
CA ALA A 213 -7.57 6.45 20.89
C ALA A 213 -8.73 7.43 21.13
N HIS A 214 -8.53 8.72 20.88
CA HIS A 214 -9.59 9.70 20.95
C HIS A 214 -10.55 9.57 19.76
N ARG A 215 -11.86 9.46 20.02
CA ARG A 215 -12.88 9.26 18.97
C ARG A 215 -12.94 10.39 17.91
N ARG A 216 -12.30 11.55 18.18
CA ARG A 216 -12.37 12.74 17.30
C ARG A 216 -11.05 13.52 17.33
N PRO A 217 -9.96 12.97 16.80
CA PRO A 217 -8.62 13.58 16.93
C PRO A 217 -8.47 14.95 16.26
N LEU A 218 -9.29 15.28 15.26
CA LEU A 218 -9.29 16.58 14.58
C LEU A 218 -10.57 17.40 14.80
N VAL A 219 -11.47 16.97 15.66
CA VAL A 219 -12.67 17.76 16.01
C VAL A 219 -12.25 18.97 16.82
N GLY A 220 -12.63 20.13 16.35
CA GLY A 220 -12.21 21.41 16.95
C GLY A 220 -11.23 22.20 16.06
N LEU A 221 -10.56 21.59 15.10
CA LEU A 221 -9.76 22.33 14.10
C LEU A 221 -10.63 23.25 13.24
N ILE A 222 -11.82 22.80 12.87
CA ILE A 222 -12.73 23.56 12.03
C ILE A 222 -13.83 24.20 12.89
N ARG A 223 -13.70 25.49 13.12
CA ARG A 223 -14.75 26.29 13.73
C ARG A 223 -15.35 27.21 12.68
N ARG A 224 -16.69 27.21 12.54
CA ARG A 224 -17.37 28.14 11.65
C ARG A 224 -17.23 29.56 12.22
N ASN A 225 -16.78 30.48 11.38
CA ASN A 225 -16.80 31.90 11.71
C ASN A 225 -18.27 32.38 11.76
N THR A 226 -18.76 32.68 12.96
CA THR A 226 -20.11 33.19 13.19
C THR A 226 -20.20 34.70 13.06
N ALA A 227 -19.08 35.39 12.84
CA ALA A 227 -19.07 36.83 12.60
C ALA A 227 -19.76 37.18 11.27
N ARG A 228 -20.45 38.30 11.24
CA ARG A 228 -21.28 38.79 10.10
C ARG A 228 -20.54 39.02 8.78
N ASN A 229 -19.22 38.86 8.75
CA ASN A 229 -18.42 39.06 7.53
C ASN A 229 -18.30 37.73 6.77
N ARG A 230 -19.07 37.59 5.70
CA ARG A 230 -19.24 36.38 4.88
C ARG A 230 -18.02 35.97 4.04
N ALA A 231 -16.89 36.66 4.15
CA ALA A 231 -15.72 36.41 3.30
C ALA A 231 -14.92 35.16 3.68
N CYS A 232 -14.98 34.68 4.92
CA CYS A 232 -14.29 33.46 5.33
C CYS A 232 -15.20 32.59 6.18
N LEU A 233 -15.48 31.37 5.71
CA LEU A 233 -16.28 30.37 6.45
C LEU A 233 -15.52 29.74 7.60
N LEU A 234 -14.18 29.88 7.62
CA LEU A 234 -13.26 29.30 8.59
C LEU A 234 -12.77 30.40 9.53
N ASP A 235 -12.74 30.11 10.82
CA ASP A 235 -12.05 30.92 11.81
C ASP A 235 -10.55 30.64 11.75
N VAL A 236 -9.83 31.46 10.96
CA VAL A 236 -8.40 31.25 10.65
C VAL A 236 -7.53 31.35 11.92
N GLU A 237 -7.83 32.29 12.81
CA GLU A 237 -7.07 32.46 14.06
C GLU A 237 -7.23 31.27 15.01
N HIS A 238 -8.45 30.73 15.09
CA HIS A 238 -8.71 29.51 15.83
C HIS A 238 -8.00 28.30 15.23
N PHE A 239 -8.07 28.18 13.90
CA PHE A 239 -7.42 27.10 13.17
C PHE A 239 -5.90 27.12 13.38
N ASP A 240 -5.25 28.26 13.21
CA ASP A 240 -3.83 28.44 13.38
C ASP A 240 -3.38 28.08 14.81
N ARG A 241 -4.07 28.60 15.80
CA ARG A 241 -3.77 28.29 17.21
C ARG A 241 -3.86 26.80 17.51
N VAL A 242 -4.96 26.15 17.13
CA VAL A 242 -5.16 24.71 17.41
C VAL A 242 -4.15 23.87 16.63
N LEU A 243 -3.79 24.29 15.41
CA LEU A 243 -2.78 23.62 14.62
C LEU A 243 -1.40 23.74 15.27
N CYS A 244 -0.99 24.93 15.69
CA CYS A 244 0.26 25.15 16.42
C CYS A 244 0.34 24.37 17.73
N GLU A 245 -0.75 24.31 18.49
CA GLU A 245 -0.84 23.50 19.72
C GLU A 245 -0.64 22.00 19.45
N ARG A 246 -1.05 21.51 18.27
CA ARG A 246 -0.98 20.10 17.90
C ARG A 246 0.34 19.69 17.28
N ILE A 247 0.89 20.51 16.40
CA ILE A 247 2.08 20.19 15.61
C ILE A 247 3.34 20.66 16.34
N GLY A 248 3.21 21.68 17.19
CA GLY A 248 4.36 22.36 17.83
C GLY A 248 5.12 23.24 16.83
N ALA A 249 6.36 23.56 17.18
CA ALA A 249 7.26 24.44 16.40
C ALA A 249 8.46 23.67 15.80
N MET A 250 8.24 22.41 15.39
CA MET A 250 9.30 21.59 14.80
C MET A 250 9.59 22.00 13.37
N SER A 251 10.86 22.08 13.01
CA SER A 251 11.29 22.09 11.60
C SER A 251 11.03 20.72 10.96
N PHE A 252 11.03 20.64 9.63
CA PHE A 252 10.87 19.36 8.90
C PHE A 252 11.95 18.33 9.29
N LEU A 253 13.18 18.79 9.55
CA LEU A 253 14.28 17.91 9.96
C LEU A 253 14.07 17.37 11.38
N GLU A 254 13.62 18.20 12.32
CA GLU A 254 13.32 17.80 13.69
C GLU A 254 12.14 16.83 13.70
N ALA A 255 11.10 17.11 12.92
CA ALA A 255 9.94 16.23 12.75
C ALA A 255 10.35 14.85 12.20
N PHE A 256 11.20 14.82 11.17
CA PHE A 256 11.74 13.58 10.63
C PHE A 256 12.54 12.78 11.66
N ARG A 257 13.43 13.45 12.42
CA ARG A 257 14.21 12.79 13.47
C ARG A 257 13.35 12.25 14.61
N HIS A 258 12.25 12.93 14.90
CA HIS A 258 11.32 12.54 15.97
C HIS A 258 10.40 11.39 15.56
N SER A 259 9.80 11.46 14.39
CA SER A 259 8.77 10.51 13.93
C SER A 259 9.27 9.40 13.02
N GLY A 260 10.46 9.57 12.41
CA GLY A 260 10.96 8.69 11.34
C GLY A 260 10.22 8.84 10.00
N ARG A 261 9.31 9.85 9.87
CA ARG A 261 8.48 10.05 8.68
C ARG A 261 8.91 11.26 7.88
N ALA A 262 9.15 11.05 6.56
CA ALA A 262 9.41 12.12 5.61
C ALA A 262 8.07 12.71 5.14
N ILE A 263 7.86 14.00 5.40
CA ILE A 263 6.64 14.70 5.01
C ILE A 263 6.90 15.71 3.90
N ASN A 264 5.98 15.78 2.93
CA ASN A 264 5.95 16.75 1.86
C ASN A 264 4.63 17.50 1.91
N ILE A 265 4.69 18.83 2.03
CA ILE A 265 3.50 19.68 2.11
C ILE A 265 3.48 20.61 0.91
N THR A 266 2.37 20.57 0.16
CA THR A 266 2.15 21.52 -0.93
C THR A 266 1.76 22.88 -0.36
N VAL A 267 2.56 23.90 -0.68
CA VAL A 267 2.30 25.29 -0.33
C VAL A 267 2.07 26.11 -1.60
N HIS A 268 1.22 27.12 -1.50
CA HIS A 268 1.00 28.08 -2.57
C HIS A 268 1.50 29.44 -2.10
N PRO A 269 2.29 30.18 -2.90
CA PRO A 269 2.73 31.53 -2.52
C PRO A 269 1.51 32.46 -2.37
N CYS A 270 1.58 33.35 -1.38
CA CYS A 270 0.53 34.33 -1.13
C CYS A 270 0.56 35.48 -2.13
N ASP A 271 1.72 35.72 -2.74
CA ASP A 271 1.93 36.78 -3.75
C ASP A 271 2.18 36.13 -5.12
N PRO A 272 1.61 36.72 -6.21
CA PRO A 272 1.79 36.22 -7.56
C PRO A 272 3.22 36.39 -8.09
#